data_039dd58d4179eae44db77d16c98f27f7
#
_entry.id   039dd58d4179eae44db77d16c98f27f7
#
_cell.length_a   1.000
_cell.length_b   1.000
_cell.length_c   1.000
_cell.angle_alpha   90.00
_cell.angle_beta   90.00
_cell.angle_gamma   90.00
#
_symmetry.space_group_name_H-M   'P 1'
#
loop_
_entity.id
_entity.type
_entity.pdbx_description
1 polymer ?
#
loop_
_entity_poly.entity_id
_entity_poly.type
_entity_poly.pdbx_seq_one_letter_code
_entity_poly.pdbx_strand_id
1 'polypeptide(L)'
;MYQKYFESNSDKSSWKQGTVGDVLQLQRGHDLPRTEMTGGKYPVAGSTGTIGYHDEFTAEAPVIVMGRSGNIGNPRLYLCNCWTHNTSLYVKQIYEAEPLWVFYLLKNLNYDGFVGGSAVPTLNRNDVHAYGIAIPPLELQKSFSQKVMSLIYCKEENLSEIEKLQELQKIILTTM
;
A
#
# COMPACT_ATOMS: atom_id res chain seq x y z
N MET A 1 13.58 8.88 -0.88
CA MET A 1 13.60 9.03 0.59
C MET A 1 13.88 7.71 1.30
N TYR A 2 13.15 6.62 1.04
CA TYR A 2 13.38 5.29 1.65
C TYR A 2 14.84 4.84 1.51
N GLN A 3 15.39 4.84 0.29
CA GLN A 3 16.79 4.48 0.03
C GLN A 3 17.78 5.29 0.87
N LYS A 4 17.57 6.61 1.00
CA LYS A 4 18.42 7.46 1.82
C LYS A 4 18.38 7.10 3.30
N TYR A 5 17.22 6.69 3.82
CA TYR A 5 17.06 6.31 5.24
C TYR A 5 17.58 4.92 5.55
N PHE A 6 17.34 3.96 4.64
CA PHE A 6 17.48 2.54 4.95
C PHE A 6 18.48 1.79 4.05
N GLU A 7 18.96 2.40 2.98
CA GLU A 7 19.88 1.71 2.05
C GLU A 7 21.26 2.38 1.96
N SER A 8 21.33 3.69 1.80
CA SER A 8 22.56 4.38 1.40
C SER A 8 23.44 4.88 2.56
N ASN A 9 22.90 5.13 3.76
CA ASN A 9 23.61 5.85 4.82
C ASN A 9 23.50 5.22 6.22
N SER A 10 22.91 4.04 6.36
CA SER A 10 22.74 3.42 7.68
C SER A 10 23.70 2.27 7.86
N ASP A 11 24.45 2.31 8.95
CA ASP A 11 25.15 1.14 9.45
C ASP A 11 24.08 0.12 9.90
N LYS A 12 23.85 -0.89 9.05
CA LYS A 12 22.85 -1.94 9.28
C LYS A 12 23.37 -3.04 10.19
N SER A 13 24.63 -2.95 10.65
CA SER A 13 25.25 -4.00 11.48
C SER A 13 24.54 -4.21 12.81
N SER A 14 23.88 -3.15 13.33
CA SER A 14 23.10 -3.18 14.57
C SER A 14 21.62 -3.53 14.38
N TRP A 15 21.15 -3.69 13.13
CA TRP A 15 19.72 -3.95 12.88
C TRP A 15 19.40 -5.43 13.10
N LYS A 16 18.20 -5.67 13.64
CA LYS A 16 17.71 -7.04 13.81
C LYS A 16 17.54 -7.70 12.44
N GLN A 17 18.19 -8.85 12.25
CA GLN A 17 17.93 -9.67 11.07
C GLN A 17 16.67 -10.49 11.30
N GLY A 18 15.82 -10.54 10.29
CA GLY A 18 14.54 -11.24 10.34
C GLY A 18 13.94 -11.42 8.96
N THR A 19 12.66 -11.70 8.91
CA THR A 19 11.88 -11.87 7.69
C THR A 19 10.74 -10.87 7.61
N VAL A 20 10.14 -10.74 6.44
CA VAL A 20 8.91 -9.94 6.26
C VAL A 20 7.80 -10.46 7.18
N GLY A 21 7.70 -11.79 7.36
CA GLY A 21 6.73 -12.43 8.26
C GLY A 21 6.90 -12.10 9.74
N ASP A 22 8.09 -11.64 10.16
CA ASP A 22 8.33 -11.18 11.53
C ASP A 22 7.76 -9.79 11.80
N VAL A 23 7.43 -9.02 10.77
CA VAL A 23 6.92 -7.63 10.91
C VAL A 23 5.50 -7.45 10.41
N LEU A 24 4.99 -8.37 9.58
CA LEU A 24 3.63 -8.27 9.05
C LEU A 24 3.02 -9.63 8.68
N GLN A 25 1.69 -9.68 8.61
CA GLN A 25 0.93 -10.78 8.04
C GLN A 25 0.18 -10.34 6.79
N LEU A 26 0.47 -10.97 5.66
CA LEU A 26 -0.31 -10.83 4.42
C LEU A 26 -1.49 -11.82 4.41
N GLN A 27 -2.63 -11.34 3.92
CA GLN A 27 -3.81 -12.16 3.66
C GLN A 27 -4.34 -11.88 2.26
N ARG A 28 -4.92 -12.92 1.62
CA ARG A 28 -5.70 -12.77 0.40
C ARG A 28 -6.98 -11.98 0.70
N GLY A 29 -7.33 -11.05 -0.18
CA GLY A 29 -8.59 -10.33 -0.11
C GLY A 29 -9.81 -11.22 -0.37
N HIS A 30 -10.98 -10.62 -0.30
CA HIS A 30 -12.28 -11.27 -0.28
C HIS A 30 -12.93 -11.21 -1.67
N ASP A 31 -13.71 -12.23 -1.98
CA ASP A 31 -14.47 -12.27 -3.24
C ASP A 31 -15.57 -11.20 -3.20
N LEU A 32 -15.70 -10.46 -4.29
CA LEU A 32 -16.78 -9.50 -4.53
C LEU A 32 -16.95 -9.37 -6.06
N PRO A 33 -17.93 -10.04 -6.66
CA PRO A 33 -18.25 -9.88 -8.07
C PRO A 33 -18.60 -8.42 -8.40
N ARG A 34 -18.28 -7.97 -9.60
CA ARG A 34 -18.60 -6.58 -10.02
C ARG A 34 -20.09 -6.26 -9.94
N THR A 35 -20.94 -7.26 -10.15
CA THR A 35 -22.40 -7.15 -10.08
C THR A 35 -22.91 -6.90 -8.66
N GLU A 36 -22.10 -7.19 -7.65
CA GLU A 36 -22.42 -7.00 -6.22
C GLU A 36 -21.80 -5.72 -5.65
N MET A 37 -20.99 -4.99 -6.44
CA MET A 37 -20.48 -3.69 -6.05
C MET A 37 -21.60 -2.65 -6.07
N THR A 38 -21.91 -2.05 -4.92
CA THR A 38 -23.09 -1.17 -4.75
C THR A 38 -22.84 0.27 -5.18
N GLY A 39 -21.59 0.66 -5.48
CA GLY A 39 -21.22 2.05 -5.73
C GLY A 39 -21.16 2.91 -4.45
N GLY A 40 -21.11 2.28 -3.27
CA GLY A 40 -21.09 2.93 -1.97
C GLY A 40 -19.82 3.72 -1.66
N LYS A 41 -19.55 3.99 -0.37
CA LYS A 41 -18.49 4.92 0.06
C LYS A 41 -17.09 4.32 0.17
N TYR A 42 -16.97 3.00 0.29
CA TYR A 42 -15.66 2.36 0.49
C TYR A 42 -15.07 1.88 -0.83
N PRO A 43 -13.81 2.24 -1.16
CA PRO A 43 -13.17 1.74 -2.36
C PRO A 43 -12.95 0.24 -2.29
N VAL A 44 -13.15 -0.45 -3.41
CA VAL A 44 -12.80 -1.86 -3.60
C VAL A 44 -11.38 -1.92 -4.16
N ALA A 45 -10.43 -2.35 -3.33
CA ALA A 45 -9.01 -2.38 -3.64
C ALA A 45 -8.61 -3.70 -4.30
N GLY A 46 -8.40 -3.68 -5.61
CA GLY A 46 -7.92 -4.80 -6.42
C GLY A 46 -6.43 -4.71 -6.76
N SER A 47 -5.94 -5.63 -7.60
CA SER A 47 -4.52 -5.69 -8.02
C SER A 47 -4.04 -4.45 -8.78
N THR A 48 -4.92 -3.77 -9.48
CA THR A 48 -4.59 -2.57 -10.29
C THR A 48 -4.92 -1.25 -9.58
N GLY A 49 -5.45 -1.30 -8.36
CA GLY A 49 -5.92 -0.16 -7.58
C GLY A 49 -7.40 -0.25 -7.26
N THR A 50 -8.07 0.88 -7.13
CA THR A 50 -9.52 0.92 -6.91
C THR A 50 -10.26 0.46 -8.17
N ILE A 51 -11.06 -0.60 -8.04
CA ILE A 51 -11.80 -1.23 -9.15
C ILE A 51 -13.31 -1.00 -9.08
N GLY A 52 -13.78 -0.34 -8.03
CA GLY A 52 -15.18 0.00 -7.77
C GLY A 52 -15.35 0.52 -6.35
N TYR A 53 -16.61 0.61 -5.92
CA TYR A 53 -16.99 1.04 -4.57
C TYR A 53 -18.07 0.11 -3.98
N HIS A 54 -18.10 0.01 -2.65
CA HIS A 54 -19.05 -0.83 -1.93
C HIS A 54 -19.49 -0.17 -0.62
N ASP A 55 -20.62 -0.60 -0.05
CA ASP A 55 -21.17 -0.07 1.21
C ASP A 55 -20.47 -0.64 2.44
N GLU A 56 -19.80 -1.79 2.30
CA GLU A 56 -19.08 -2.45 3.37
C GLU A 56 -17.57 -2.42 3.11
N PHE A 57 -16.78 -2.65 4.16
CA PHE A 57 -15.34 -2.78 4.10
C PHE A 57 -14.86 -4.05 4.80
N THR A 58 -13.67 -4.53 4.42
CA THR A 58 -13.05 -5.72 5.01
C THR A 58 -11.74 -5.41 5.74
N ALA A 59 -11.26 -4.17 5.62
CA ALA A 59 -10.05 -3.71 6.31
C ALA A 59 -10.18 -2.24 6.72
N GLU A 60 -9.71 -1.94 7.95
CA GLU A 60 -9.69 -0.58 8.52
C GLU A 60 -8.39 0.15 8.18
N ALA A 61 -8.51 1.46 7.97
CA ALA A 61 -7.38 2.32 7.64
C ALA A 61 -6.33 2.40 8.78
N PRO A 62 -5.04 2.55 8.43
CA PRO A 62 -4.47 2.57 7.08
C PRO A 62 -4.33 1.15 6.49
N VAL A 63 -4.77 0.95 5.24
CA VAL A 63 -4.73 -0.36 4.59
C VAL A 63 -3.65 -0.40 3.52
N ILE A 64 -2.74 -1.36 3.60
CA ILE A 64 -1.74 -1.62 2.57
C ILE A 64 -2.22 -2.80 1.72
N VAL A 65 -2.44 -2.55 0.44
CA VAL A 65 -2.93 -3.54 -0.53
C VAL A 65 -1.95 -3.66 -1.69
N MET A 66 -1.66 -4.87 -2.13
CA MET A 66 -0.74 -5.14 -3.24
C MET A 66 -1.34 -6.19 -4.20
N GLY A 67 -0.94 -6.13 -5.45
CA GLY A 67 -1.42 -7.08 -6.45
C GLY A 67 -0.95 -8.50 -6.17
N ARG A 68 -1.90 -9.45 -6.15
CA ARG A 68 -1.64 -10.88 -6.01
C ARG A 68 -1.56 -11.58 -7.37
N SER A 69 -2.42 -11.19 -8.32
CA SER A 69 -2.49 -11.79 -9.66
C SER A 69 -2.62 -10.70 -10.72
N GLY A 70 -2.00 -10.92 -11.87
CA GLY A 70 -1.92 -9.95 -12.95
C GLY A 70 -0.88 -8.87 -12.67
N ASN A 71 -1.24 -7.81 -11.98
CA ASN A 71 -0.31 -6.74 -11.56
C ASN A 71 0.30 -7.07 -10.19
N ILE A 72 1.35 -7.89 -10.18
CA ILE A 72 1.99 -8.40 -8.96
C ILE A 72 2.78 -7.29 -8.24
N GLY A 73 2.75 -7.33 -6.91
CA GLY A 73 3.39 -6.32 -6.08
C GLY A 73 2.66 -4.98 -6.15
N ASN A 74 3.37 -3.90 -6.43
CA ASN A 74 2.83 -2.54 -6.54
C ASN A 74 1.94 -2.15 -5.36
N PRO A 75 2.46 -2.14 -4.12
CA PRO A 75 1.67 -1.82 -2.94
C PRO A 75 1.09 -0.41 -3.01
N ARG A 76 -0.14 -0.28 -2.55
CA ARG A 76 -0.90 0.97 -2.43
C ARG A 76 -1.32 1.16 -1.00
N LEU A 77 -1.29 2.39 -0.53
CA LEU A 77 -1.75 2.79 0.79
C LEU A 77 -3.12 3.45 0.65
N TYR A 78 -4.11 2.91 1.37
CA TYR A 78 -5.43 3.52 1.51
C TYR A 78 -5.52 4.14 2.90
N LEU A 79 -5.80 5.44 2.97
CA LEU A 79 -6.01 6.18 4.22
C LEU A 79 -7.48 6.17 4.68
N CYS A 80 -8.31 5.39 4.01
CA CYS A 80 -9.69 5.11 4.37
C CYS A 80 -9.93 3.60 4.44
N ASN A 81 -10.99 3.19 5.14
CA ASN A 81 -11.43 1.81 5.13
C ASN A 81 -11.74 1.37 3.71
N CYS A 82 -11.44 0.12 3.37
CA CYS A 82 -11.68 -0.39 2.03
C CYS A 82 -12.09 -1.87 2.02
N TRP A 83 -12.76 -2.29 0.96
CA TRP A 83 -12.92 -3.71 0.66
C TRP A 83 -11.66 -4.22 -0.05
N THR A 84 -10.98 -5.20 0.52
CA THR A 84 -9.82 -5.83 -0.10
C THR A 84 -10.26 -6.96 -1.02
N HIS A 85 -10.05 -6.80 -2.33
CA HIS A 85 -10.54 -7.73 -3.33
C HIS A 85 -9.65 -8.98 -3.47
N ASN A 86 -10.19 -10.11 -3.90
CA ASN A 86 -9.51 -11.41 -4.01
C ASN A 86 -8.33 -11.45 -4.98
N THR A 87 -8.23 -10.49 -5.90
CA THR A 87 -7.09 -10.32 -6.81
C THR A 87 -5.87 -9.69 -6.14
N SER A 88 -6.02 -9.28 -4.87
CA SER A 88 -4.97 -8.63 -4.09
C SER A 88 -4.58 -9.44 -2.84
N LEU A 89 -3.41 -9.11 -2.30
CA LEU A 89 -3.02 -9.36 -0.91
C LEU A 89 -3.11 -8.05 -0.15
N TYR A 90 -3.46 -8.11 1.12
CA TYR A 90 -3.40 -6.95 2.01
C TYR A 90 -2.67 -7.29 3.31
N VAL A 91 -2.12 -6.27 3.95
CA VAL A 91 -1.49 -6.40 5.27
C VAL A 91 -2.62 -6.48 6.29
N LYS A 92 -2.85 -7.70 6.81
CA LYS A 92 -3.88 -7.95 7.82
C LYS A 92 -3.45 -7.49 9.19
N GLN A 93 -2.16 -7.65 9.51
CA GLN A 93 -1.59 -7.29 10.80
C GLN A 93 -0.16 -6.83 10.64
N ILE A 94 0.25 -5.86 11.44
CA ILE A 94 1.62 -5.37 11.58
C ILE A 94 2.07 -5.68 12.99
N TYR A 95 3.29 -6.23 13.13
CA TYR A 95 3.91 -6.61 14.40
C TYR A 95 5.03 -5.62 14.74
N GLU A 96 4.88 -4.83 15.79
CA GLU A 96 5.92 -3.93 16.33
C GLU A 96 6.68 -3.11 15.29
N ALA A 97 5.96 -2.64 14.23
CA ALA A 97 6.52 -1.86 13.14
C ALA A 97 5.60 -0.70 12.73
N GLU A 98 6.18 0.31 12.10
CA GLU A 98 5.43 1.47 11.61
C GLU A 98 4.75 1.19 10.26
N PRO A 99 3.45 1.46 10.11
CA PRO A 99 2.70 1.15 8.88
C PRO A 99 3.30 1.77 7.61
N LEU A 100 3.76 3.02 7.67
CA LEU A 100 4.39 3.66 6.51
C LEU A 100 5.74 3.06 6.17
N TRP A 101 6.54 2.65 7.17
CA TRP A 101 7.77 1.92 6.90
C TRP A 101 7.45 0.58 6.23
N VAL A 102 6.46 -0.17 6.73
CA VAL A 102 5.99 -1.44 6.14
C VAL A 102 5.53 -1.23 4.69
N PHE A 103 4.77 -0.18 4.41
CA PHE A 103 4.36 0.15 3.04
C PHE A 103 5.56 0.36 2.11
N TYR A 104 6.55 1.13 2.55
CA TYR A 104 7.75 1.39 1.74
C TYR A 104 8.70 0.20 1.70
N LEU A 105 8.78 -0.63 2.73
CA LEU A 105 9.46 -1.93 2.68
C LEU A 105 8.89 -2.76 1.53
N LEU A 106 7.58 -3.01 1.53
CA LEU A 106 6.92 -3.77 0.47
C LEU A 106 7.09 -3.13 -0.91
N LYS A 107 7.08 -1.80 -1.00
CA LYS A 107 7.26 -1.08 -2.26
C LYS A 107 8.65 -1.24 -2.88
N ASN A 108 9.67 -1.52 -2.07
CA ASN A 108 11.06 -1.67 -2.50
C ASN A 108 11.51 -3.14 -2.57
N LEU A 109 10.65 -4.11 -2.26
CA LEU A 109 10.96 -5.52 -2.50
C LEU A 109 11.04 -5.84 -3.99
N ASN A 110 11.98 -6.70 -4.35
CA ASN A 110 11.99 -7.29 -5.69
C ASN A 110 11.08 -8.52 -5.70
N TYR A 111 10.06 -8.49 -6.55
CA TYR A 111 9.06 -9.56 -6.66
C TYR A 111 9.37 -10.58 -7.76
N ASP A 112 10.43 -10.42 -8.54
CA ASP A 112 10.73 -11.28 -9.70
C ASP A 112 10.92 -12.75 -9.31
N GLY A 113 11.44 -13.02 -8.12
CA GLY A 113 11.65 -14.37 -7.59
C GLY A 113 10.41 -15.04 -6.96
N PHE A 114 9.29 -14.32 -6.82
CA PHE A 114 8.10 -14.80 -6.10
C PHE A 114 6.96 -15.25 -7.02
N VAL A 115 7.19 -15.21 -8.31
CA VAL A 115 6.16 -15.47 -9.33
C VAL A 115 6.20 -16.94 -9.74
N GLY A 116 5.15 -17.69 -9.40
CA GLY A 116 5.01 -19.09 -9.84
C GLY A 116 4.75 -19.21 -11.34
N GLY A 117 5.27 -20.29 -11.97
CA GLY A 117 5.24 -20.54 -13.40
C GLY A 117 3.88 -20.98 -13.98
N SER A 118 2.77 -20.37 -13.57
CA SER A 118 1.44 -20.60 -14.14
C SER A 118 1.14 -19.61 -15.28
N ALA A 119 0.16 -19.92 -16.14
CA ALA A 119 -0.28 -19.05 -17.22
C ALA A 119 -0.71 -17.65 -16.75
N VAL A 120 -1.16 -17.54 -15.49
CA VAL A 120 -1.40 -16.26 -14.81
C VAL A 120 -0.42 -16.18 -13.63
N PRO A 121 0.58 -15.28 -13.70
CA PRO A 121 1.50 -15.06 -12.61
C PRO A 121 0.77 -14.75 -11.31
N THR A 122 1.10 -15.45 -10.24
CA THR A 122 0.45 -15.28 -8.93
C THR A 122 1.49 -15.18 -7.84
N LEU A 123 1.40 -14.14 -7.01
CA LEU A 123 2.26 -13.93 -5.85
C LEU A 123 1.84 -14.85 -4.71
N ASN A 124 2.77 -15.69 -4.26
CA ASN A 124 2.58 -16.51 -3.07
C ASN A 124 3.00 -15.70 -1.82
N ARG A 125 2.04 -15.45 -0.93
CA ARG A 125 2.30 -14.71 0.31
C ARG A 125 3.36 -15.34 1.20
N ASN A 126 3.50 -16.68 1.17
CA ASN A 126 4.47 -17.37 2.02
C ASN A 126 5.91 -17.08 1.56
N ASP A 127 6.14 -16.94 0.26
CA ASP A 127 7.45 -16.57 -0.27
C ASP A 127 7.81 -15.15 0.13
N VAL A 128 6.84 -14.23 0.13
CA VAL A 128 7.02 -12.86 0.63
C VAL A 128 7.31 -12.86 2.14
N HIS A 129 6.56 -13.66 2.93
CA HIS A 129 6.80 -13.76 4.37
C HIS A 129 8.22 -14.30 4.69
N ALA A 130 8.71 -15.25 3.90
CA ALA A 130 10.03 -15.85 4.09
C ALA A 130 11.22 -14.95 3.66
N TYR A 131 10.91 -13.80 3.00
CA TYR A 131 11.97 -12.92 2.50
C TYR A 131 12.75 -12.29 3.65
N GLY A 132 14.07 -12.47 3.63
CA GLY A 132 14.99 -11.94 4.65
C GLY A 132 15.14 -10.41 4.56
N ILE A 133 15.03 -9.74 5.68
CA ILE A 133 15.17 -8.29 5.79
C ILE A 133 15.99 -7.90 7.02
N ALA A 134 16.62 -6.73 6.94
CA ALA A 134 17.16 -6.04 8.11
C ALA A 134 16.09 -5.08 8.66
N ILE A 135 15.66 -5.29 9.90
CA ILE A 135 14.59 -4.52 10.56
C ILE A 135 15.24 -3.36 11.31
N PRO A 136 15.00 -2.10 10.87
CA PRO A 136 15.57 -0.92 11.52
C PRO A 136 14.94 -0.70 12.91
N PRO A 137 15.62 -0.01 13.82
CA PRO A 137 15.04 0.37 15.10
C PRO A 137 13.71 1.13 14.94
N LEU A 138 12.75 0.88 15.83
CA LEU A 138 11.40 1.46 15.75
C LEU A 138 11.43 2.99 15.72
N GLU A 139 12.35 3.64 16.43
CA GLU A 139 12.48 5.10 16.43
C GLU A 139 12.91 5.66 15.06
N LEU A 140 13.73 4.92 14.31
CA LEU A 140 14.09 5.29 12.94
C LEU A 140 12.88 5.13 11.99
N GLN A 141 12.09 4.06 12.17
CA GLN A 141 10.85 3.86 11.43
C GLN A 141 9.85 4.99 11.69
N LYS A 142 9.65 5.39 12.96
CA LYS A 142 8.78 6.51 13.36
C LYS A 142 9.23 7.84 12.75
N SER A 143 10.52 8.15 12.84
CA SER A 143 11.09 9.37 12.24
C SER A 143 10.87 9.44 10.74
N PHE A 144 11.03 8.31 10.05
CA PHE A 144 10.72 8.18 8.62
C PHE A 144 9.22 8.39 8.36
N SER A 145 8.35 7.71 9.12
CA SER A 145 6.90 7.77 8.97
C SER A 145 6.36 9.19 9.16
N GLN A 146 6.84 9.92 10.15
CA GLN A 146 6.45 11.32 10.37
C GLN A 146 6.78 12.21 9.18
N LYS A 147 7.98 12.09 8.61
CA LYS A 147 8.38 12.89 7.44
C LYS A 147 7.58 12.52 6.18
N VAL A 148 7.33 11.23 5.97
CA VAL A 148 6.54 10.76 4.83
C VAL A 148 5.09 11.23 4.96
N MET A 149 4.50 11.13 6.16
CA MET A 149 3.12 11.58 6.39
C MET A 149 2.96 13.08 6.11
N SER A 150 3.90 13.91 6.55
CA SER A 150 3.88 15.34 6.24
C SER A 150 3.87 15.62 4.74
N LEU A 151 4.63 14.84 3.96
CA LEU A 151 4.64 14.97 2.49
C LEU A 151 3.35 14.46 1.85
N ILE A 152 2.73 13.42 2.39
CA ILE A 152 1.44 12.91 1.91
C ILE A 152 0.37 13.99 2.12
N TYR A 153 0.27 14.56 3.31
CA TYR A 153 -0.69 15.63 3.59
C TYR A 153 -0.48 16.86 2.69
N CYS A 154 0.76 17.34 2.56
CA CYS A 154 1.07 18.46 1.68
C CYS A 154 0.65 18.17 0.22
N LYS A 155 0.87 16.94 -0.25
CA LYS A 155 0.43 16.52 -1.59
C LYS A 155 -1.09 16.53 -1.73
N GLU A 156 -1.82 16.04 -0.74
CA GLU A 156 -3.29 16.01 -0.76
C GLU A 156 -3.89 17.41 -0.73
N GLU A 157 -3.34 18.32 0.10
CA GLU A 157 -3.72 19.73 0.12
C GLU A 157 -3.51 20.40 -1.24
N ASN A 158 -2.32 20.21 -1.85
CA ASN A 158 -2.02 20.75 -3.16
C ASN A 158 -2.95 20.21 -4.26
N LEU A 159 -3.32 18.91 -4.22
CA LEU A 159 -4.25 18.33 -5.17
C LEU A 159 -5.65 18.94 -5.03
N SER A 160 -6.13 19.11 -3.81
CA SER A 160 -7.42 19.75 -3.53
C SER A 160 -7.46 21.21 -4.01
N GLU A 161 -6.34 21.94 -3.85
CA GLU A 161 -6.22 23.31 -4.34
C GLU A 161 -6.23 23.36 -5.88
N ILE A 162 -5.53 22.45 -6.54
CA ILE A 162 -5.52 22.32 -8.00
C ILE A 162 -6.95 22.06 -8.54
N GLU A 163 -7.70 21.16 -7.91
CA GLU A 163 -9.07 20.87 -8.30
C GLU A 163 -9.97 22.10 -8.20
N LYS A 164 -9.88 22.86 -7.10
CA LYS A 164 -10.62 24.13 -6.92
C LYS A 164 -10.26 25.17 -7.98
N LEU A 165 -8.98 25.31 -8.29
CA LEU A 165 -8.53 26.25 -9.33
C LEU A 165 -9.03 25.85 -10.73
N GLN A 166 -9.04 24.55 -11.03
CA GLN A 166 -9.59 24.05 -12.29
C GLN A 166 -11.10 24.29 -12.40
N GLU A 167 -11.85 24.15 -11.31
CA GLU A 167 -13.27 24.45 -11.27
C GLU A 167 -13.54 25.95 -11.49
N LEU A 168 -12.80 26.83 -10.81
CA LEU A 168 -12.87 28.27 -11.03
C LEU A 168 -12.55 28.66 -12.46
N GLN A 169 -11.53 28.07 -13.06
CA GLN A 169 -11.18 28.30 -14.45
C GLN A 169 -12.33 27.94 -15.41
N LYS A 170 -13.01 26.80 -15.17
CA LYS A 170 -14.18 26.42 -15.98
C LYS A 170 -15.29 27.42 -15.86
N ILE A 171 -15.59 27.92 -14.65
CA ILE A 171 -16.63 28.94 -14.42
C ILE A 171 -16.32 30.22 -15.20
N ILE A 172 -15.09 30.72 -15.14
CA ILE A 172 -14.66 31.93 -15.85
C ILE A 172 -14.82 31.76 -17.36
N LEU A 173 -14.38 30.62 -17.92
CA LEU A 173 -14.47 30.36 -19.36
C LEU A 173 -15.90 30.16 -19.86
N THR A 174 -16.86 29.79 -18.99
CA THR A 174 -18.28 29.63 -19.35
C THR A 174 -19.07 30.91 -19.19
N THR A 175 -18.51 31.91 -18.50
CA THR A 175 -19.20 33.21 -18.24
C THR A 175 -18.73 34.32 -19.21
N MET A 176 -17.73 34.06 -20.04
CA MET A 176 -17.27 34.90 -21.13
C MET A 176 -17.97 34.54 -22.46
#